data_63d2bab3f76936ad76f1ad5dca6e2192
#
_entry.id   63d2bab3f76936ad76f1ad5dca6e2192
#
_cell.length_a   1.000
_cell.length_b   1.000
_cell.length_c   1.000
_cell.angle_alpha   90.00
_cell.angle_beta   90.00
_cell.angle_gamma   90.00
#
_symmetry.space_group_name_H-M   'P 1'
#
loop_
_entity.id
_entity.type
_entity.pdbx_description
1 polymer ?
#
loop_
_entity_poly.entity_id
_entity_poly.type
_entity_poly.pdbx_seq_one_letter_code
_entity_poly.pdbx_strand_id
1 'polypeptide(L)'
;MGGIMGGIRSGAQGITGKLAGAALLALASSQASAACEALAHKHFGSTEVASATVVPAGGFTLPAGTPGAANAALAKLPAFCRLQAVGKPSGDSEIGIEIWLPEGNWNGRLLAVGNGAWAGVLSYGALADAVAAGYAAVSTNTGHVGNNVDFSVGHPEKLVDFAYRAVHEMTLAAKAAVEANYTRRADKAYFSGCSTGGRQALAEAQRYPNDFDGII
;
A
#
# COMPACT_ATOMS: atom_id res chain seq x y z
N MET A 1 -28.60 -12.24 74.34
CA MET A 1 -29.46 -11.38 73.51
C MET A 1 -28.53 -10.37 72.85
N GLY A 2 -28.11 -10.57 71.65
CA GLY A 2 -27.20 -9.69 70.92
C GLY A 2 -27.45 -9.82 69.43
N GLY A 3 -28.10 -8.81 68.82
CA GLY A 3 -28.39 -8.72 67.42
C GLY A 3 -27.18 -8.24 66.65
N ILE A 4 -26.80 -8.98 65.57
CA ILE A 4 -25.77 -8.62 64.63
C ILE A 4 -26.47 -8.01 63.43
N MET A 5 -26.25 -6.69 63.17
CA MET A 5 -26.62 -6.06 61.88
C MET A 5 -25.47 -6.21 60.87
N GLY A 6 -25.73 -7.02 59.84
CA GLY A 6 -24.84 -7.14 58.70
C GLY A 6 -25.09 -6.02 57.68
N GLY A 7 -24.10 -5.14 57.46
CA GLY A 7 -24.14 -4.10 56.42
C GLY A 7 -23.89 -4.67 55.04
N ILE A 8 -24.85 -4.49 54.12
CA ILE A 8 -24.70 -4.79 52.67
C ILE A 8 -23.89 -3.64 52.04
N ARG A 9 -22.66 -3.92 51.62
CA ARG A 9 -21.90 -3.02 50.75
C ARG A 9 -22.29 -3.27 49.29
N SER A 10 -22.98 -2.30 48.74
CA SER A 10 -23.25 -2.21 47.30
C SER A 10 -21.96 -1.91 46.54
N GLY A 11 -21.48 -2.86 45.78
CA GLY A 11 -20.33 -2.71 44.88
C GLY A 11 -20.75 -2.11 43.55
N ALA A 12 -20.73 -0.78 43.44
CA ALA A 12 -20.84 -0.11 42.15
C ALA A 12 -19.42 0.23 41.64
N GLN A 13 -18.76 -0.75 41.03
CA GLN A 13 -17.51 -0.53 40.31
C GLN A 13 -17.53 -1.29 38.99
N GLY A 14 -17.38 -0.58 37.84
CA GLY A 14 -16.89 -1.19 36.61
C GLY A 14 -17.61 -0.93 35.30
N ILE A 15 -18.33 0.17 35.10
CA ILE A 15 -18.91 0.47 33.77
C ILE A 15 -18.21 1.65 33.05
N THR A 16 -17.57 2.58 33.75
CA THR A 16 -17.00 3.79 33.16
C THR A 16 -15.73 3.57 32.32
N GLY A 17 -14.92 2.55 32.63
CA GLY A 17 -13.66 2.30 31.91
C GLY A 17 -13.82 1.70 30.51
N LYS A 18 -14.87 0.90 30.27
CA LYS A 18 -15.10 0.24 28.96
C LYS A 18 -15.69 1.18 27.90
N LEU A 19 -16.48 2.17 28.32
CA LEU A 19 -17.07 3.15 27.39
C LEU A 19 -16.04 4.18 26.89
N ALA A 20 -15.10 4.60 27.73
CA ALA A 20 -14.04 5.54 27.33
C ALA A 20 -13.06 4.91 26.33
N GLY A 21 -12.71 3.62 26.48
CA GLY A 21 -11.87 2.89 25.54
C GLY A 21 -12.50 2.69 24.17
N ALA A 22 -13.79 2.39 24.12
CA ALA A 22 -14.52 2.22 22.86
C ALA A 22 -14.66 3.54 22.08
N ALA A 23 -14.88 4.65 22.75
CA ALA A 23 -14.96 5.96 22.11
C ALA A 23 -13.61 6.43 21.53
N LEU A 24 -12.50 6.19 22.21
CA LEU A 24 -11.16 6.50 21.71
C LEU A 24 -10.76 5.67 20.49
N LEU A 25 -11.10 4.38 20.45
CA LEU A 25 -10.87 3.52 19.30
C LEU A 25 -11.71 3.93 18.08
N ALA A 26 -12.97 4.33 18.29
CA ALA A 26 -13.84 4.80 17.21
C ALA A 26 -13.36 6.12 16.61
N LEU A 27 -12.84 7.04 17.43
CA LEU A 27 -12.26 8.30 16.96
C LEU A 27 -10.96 8.09 16.17
N ALA A 28 -10.09 7.20 16.61
CA ALA A 28 -8.85 6.89 15.90
C ALA A 28 -9.10 6.25 14.53
N SER A 29 -10.06 5.32 14.43
CA SER A 29 -10.43 4.70 13.14
C SER A 29 -11.09 5.67 12.17
N SER A 30 -11.87 6.62 12.65
CA SER A 30 -12.48 7.64 11.78
C SER A 30 -11.44 8.65 11.25
N GLN A 31 -10.42 8.97 12.02
CA GLN A 31 -9.31 9.85 11.59
C GLN A 31 -8.42 9.16 10.54
N ALA A 32 -8.11 7.88 10.72
CA ALA A 32 -7.34 7.10 9.76
C ALA A 32 -8.08 6.99 8.42
N SER A 33 -9.39 6.71 8.44
CA SER A 33 -10.23 6.70 7.23
C SER A 33 -10.23 8.06 6.53
N ALA A 34 -10.40 9.16 7.26
CA ALA A 34 -10.37 10.50 6.70
C ALA A 34 -8.99 10.85 6.09
N ALA A 35 -7.90 10.40 6.70
CA ALA A 35 -6.55 10.59 6.16
C ALA A 35 -6.36 9.84 4.84
N CYS A 36 -6.84 8.60 4.74
CA CYS A 36 -6.83 7.82 3.51
C CYS A 36 -7.63 8.48 2.39
N GLU A 37 -8.90 8.80 2.65
CA GLU A 37 -9.80 9.36 1.66
C GLU A 37 -9.34 10.74 1.15
N ALA A 38 -8.66 11.52 1.99
CA ALA A 38 -8.06 12.80 1.63
C ALA A 38 -6.91 12.68 0.61
N LEU A 39 -6.43 11.47 0.31
CA LEU A 39 -5.43 11.22 -0.72
C LEU A 39 -6.04 11.09 -2.13
N ALA A 40 -7.36 10.88 -2.25
CA ALA A 40 -8.02 10.83 -3.54
C ALA A 40 -7.82 12.15 -4.32
N HIS A 41 -7.55 12.00 -5.61
CA HIS A 41 -7.29 13.12 -6.55
C HIS A 41 -6.05 13.97 -6.24
N LYS A 42 -5.20 13.54 -5.31
CA LYS A 42 -3.89 14.19 -5.11
C LYS A 42 -2.95 13.84 -6.24
N HIS A 43 -2.06 14.79 -6.54
CA HIS A 43 -0.96 14.62 -7.47
C HIS A 43 0.36 14.50 -6.69
N PHE A 44 1.12 13.48 -7.04
CA PHE A 44 2.50 13.26 -6.58
C PHE A 44 3.42 13.26 -7.79
N GLY A 45 3.95 14.43 -8.14
CA GLY A 45 4.70 14.61 -9.39
C GLY A 45 3.80 14.35 -10.61
N SER A 46 4.20 13.43 -11.48
CA SER A 46 3.46 13.00 -12.68
C SER A 46 2.31 12.03 -12.38
N THR A 47 2.15 11.60 -11.12
CA THR A 47 1.19 10.57 -10.71
C THR A 47 -0.03 11.19 -10.04
N GLU A 48 -1.21 10.87 -10.57
CA GLU A 48 -2.51 11.22 -9.99
C GLU A 48 -3.09 10.00 -9.24
N VAL A 49 -3.57 10.21 -8.03
CA VAL A 49 -4.33 9.22 -7.26
C VAL A 49 -5.77 9.23 -7.76
N ALA A 50 -6.16 8.24 -8.55
CA ALA A 50 -7.50 8.11 -9.09
C ALA A 50 -8.54 7.75 -8.01
N SER A 51 -8.14 6.94 -7.02
CA SER A 51 -8.99 6.60 -5.88
C SER A 51 -8.16 6.29 -4.63
N ALA A 52 -8.74 6.59 -3.46
CA ALA A 52 -8.21 6.24 -2.16
C ALA A 52 -9.35 5.71 -1.29
N THR A 53 -9.24 4.47 -0.82
CA THR A 53 -10.29 3.79 -0.07
C THR A 53 -9.72 2.95 1.05
N VAL A 54 -10.37 2.96 2.21
CA VAL A 54 -10.03 2.04 3.29
C VAL A 54 -10.58 0.65 2.98
N VAL A 55 -9.71 -0.34 2.96
CA VAL A 55 -10.07 -1.75 2.87
C VAL A 55 -10.07 -2.31 4.29
N PRO A 56 -11.21 -2.78 4.82
CA PRO A 56 -11.26 -3.35 6.16
C PRO A 56 -10.49 -4.67 6.24
N ALA A 57 -10.12 -5.09 7.45
CA ALA A 57 -9.42 -6.36 7.64
C ALA A 57 -10.19 -7.53 7.00
N GLY A 58 -9.50 -8.31 6.16
CA GLY A 58 -10.07 -9.42 5.40
C GLY A 58 -11.03 -9.02 4.27
N GLY A 59 -11.20 -7.73 4.01
CA GLY A 59 -12.16 -7.21 3.01
C GLY A 59 -11.62 -7.06 1.58
N PHE A 60 -10.35 -7.38 1.34
CA PHE A 60 -9.78 -7.24 0.00
C PHE A 60 -10.21 -8.40 -0.91
N THR A 61 -10.66 -8.03 -2.10
CA THR A 61 -10.92 -8.97 -3.20
C THR A 61 -10.09 -8.57 -4.43
N LEU A 62 -9.53 -9.58 -5.11
CA LEU A 62 -8.80 -9.35 -6.34
C LEU A 62 -9.70 -8.73 -7.42
N PRO A 63 -9.22 -7.76 -8.19
CA PRO A 63 -9.93 -7.27 -9.36
C PRO A 63 -10.24 -8.42 -10.34
N ALA A 64 -11.39 -8.35 -11.00
CA ALA A 64 -11.78 -9.34 -11.99
C ALA A 64 -10.72 -9.45 -13.11
N GLY A 65 -10.40 -10.68 -13.53
CA GLY A 65 -9.40 -10.94 -14.55
C GLY A 65 -7.94 -10.87 -14.08
N THR A 66 -7.68 -10.64 -12.79
CA THR A 66 -6.31 -10.72 -12.26
C THR A 66 -5.77 -12.14 -12.35
N PRO A 67 -4.62 -12.37 -13.01
CA PRO A 67 -3.99 -13.68 -13.02
C PRO A 67 -3.56 -14.12 -11.61
N GLY A 68 -3.76 -15.38 -11.29
CA GLY A 68 -3.40 -15.95 -10.00
C GLY A 68 -4.64 -16.28 -9.14
N ALA A 69 -4.56 -17.40 -8.46
CA ALA A 69 -5.64 -17.84 -7.57
C ALA A 69 -5.77 -16.91 -6.36
N ALA A 70 -6.97 -16.83 -5.81
CA ALA A 70 -7.20 -16.23 -4.51
C ALA A 70 -6.20 -16.78 -3.49
N ASN A 71 -5.26 -15.93 -3.07
CA ASN A 71 -4.29 -16.31 -2.06
C ASN A 71 -4.98 -16.27 -0.69
N ALA A 72 -4.88 -17.34 0.11
CA ALA A 72 -5.40 -17.38 1.46
C ALA A 72 -4.86 -16.23 2.36
N ALA A 73 -3.69 -15.67 2.01
CA ALA A 73 -3.14 -14.49 2.66
C ALA A 73 -4.03 -13.25 2.48
N LEU A 74 -4.71 -13.10 1.33
CA LEU A 74 -5.59 -11.95 1.05
C LEU A 74 -6.77 -11.87 2.03
N ALA A 75 -7.33 -13.02 2.43
CA ALA A 75 -8.45 -13.09 3.38
C ALA A 75 -8.05 -12.74 4.83
N LYS A 76 -6.75 -12.65 5.12
CA LYS A 76 -6.21 -12.37 6.47
C LYS A 76 -5.49 -11.03 6.54
N LEU A 77 -5.57 -10.20 5.49
CA LEU A 77 -4.95 -8.89 5.49
C LEU A 77 -5.47 -8.02 6.62
N PRO A 78 -4.61 -7.26 7.31
CA PRO A 78 -5.06 -6.18 8.19
C PRO A 78 -5.78 -5.11 7.37
N ALA A 79 -6.45 -4.17 8.03
CA ALA A 79 -7.02 -3.01 7.36
C ALA A 79 -5.90 -2.13 6.78
N PHE A 80 -6.12 -1.59 5.59
CA PHE A 80 -5.17 -0.73 4.90
C PHE A 80 -5.87 0.29 4.00
N CYS A 81 -5.24 1.44 3.80
CA CYS A 81 -5.63 2.41 2.79
C CYS A 81 -5.11 1.93 1.43
N ARG A 82 -6.00 1.71 0.47
CA ARG A 82 -5.70 1.34 -0.91
C ARG A 82 -5.75 2.57 -1.80
N LEU A 83 -4.64 2.91 -2.41
CA LEU A 83 -4.56 3.93 -3.44
C LEU A 83 -4.40 3.29 -4.80
N GLN A 84 -5.24 3.67 -5.75
CA GLN A 84 -5.07 3.35 -7.16
C GLN A 84 -4.67 4.65 -7.87
N ALA A 85 -3.54 4.63 -8.56
CA ALA A 85 -2.96 5.83 -9.15
C ALA A 85 -2.45 5.57 -10.56
N VAL A 86 -2.31 6.63 -11.35
CA VAL A 86 -1.81 6.59 -12.72
C VAL A 86 -0.71 7.65 -12.88
N GLY A 87 0.48 7.19 -13.22
CA GLY A 87 1.61 8.06 -13.59
C GLY A 87 1.62 8.35 -15.08
N LYS A 88 1.78 9.62 -15.44
CA LYS A 88 1.85 10.10 -16.82
C LYS A 88 3.08 11.00 -17.04
N PRO A 89 4.31 10.47 -16.89
CA PRO A 89 5.53 11.25 -17.06
C PRO A 89 5.82 11.67 -18.50
N SER A 90 5.13 11.08 -19.48
CA SER A 90 5.16 11.51 -20.89
C SER A 90 3.76 11.47 -21.50
N GLY A 91 3.60 12.01 -22.71
CA GLY A 91 2.30 12.02 -23.41
C GLY A 91 1.79 10.63 -23.80
N ASP A 92 2.65 9.61 -23.81
CA ASP A 92 2.31 8.21 -24.14
C ASP A 92 2.35 7.28 -22.92
N SER A 93 2.75 7.80 -21.76
CA SER A 93 2.83 7.04 -20.50
C SER A 93 1.46 6.87 -19.86
N GLU A 94 1.19 5.66 -19.39
CA GLU A 94 0.03 5.32 -18.56
C GLU A 94 0.43 4.24 -17.56
N ILE A 95 1.14 4.67 -16.51
CA ILE A 95 1.73 3.77 -15.52
C ILE A 95 0.72 3.53 -14.39
N GLY A 96 0.09 2.35 -14.38
CA GLY A 96 -0.76 1.95 -13.28
C GLY A 96 0.06 1.65 -12.02
N ILE A 97 -0.38 2.20 -10.90
CA ILE A 97 0.30 2.08 -9.61
C ILE A 97 -0.73 1.75 -8.54
N GLU A 98 -0.45 0.78 -7.68
CA GLU A 98 -1.19 0.57 -6.43
C GLU A 98 -0.28 0.73 -5.24
N ILE A 99 -0.73 1.54 -4.25
CA ILE A 99 -0.05 1.78 -3.00
C ILE A 99 -0.98 1.34 -1.87
N TRP A 100 -0.50 0.47 -0.99
CA TRP A 100 -1.23 -0.05 0.16
C TRP A 100 -0.57 0.42 1.45
N LEU A 101 -1.30 1.17 2.27
CA LEU A 101 -0.81 1.80 3.50
C LEU A 101 -1.51 1.16 4.71
N PRO A 102 -0.82 0.37 5.55
CA PRO A 102 -1.42 -0.25 6.75
C PRO A 102 -2.08 0.76 7.68
N GLU A 103 -3.30 0.46 8.16
CA GLU A 103 -4.13 1.34 9.01
C GLU A 103 -3.79 1.26 10.51
N GLY A 104 -2.90 0.55 10.99
CA GLY A 104 -2.67 0.50 12.43
C GLY A 104 -1.39 -0.20 12.87
N ASN A 105 -0.74 -0.87 11.95
CA ASN A 105 0.44 -1.67 12.23
C ASN A 105 1.63 -1.33 11.33
N TRP A 106 1.67 -0.11 10.77
CA TRP A 106 2.78 0.30 9.93
C TRP A 106 4.09 0.30 10.72
N ASN A 107 5.07 -0.43 10.20
CA ASN A 107 6.39 -0.61 10.82
C ASN A 107 7.40 0.51 10.50
N GLY A 108 6.97 1.59 9.88
CA GLY A 108 7.82 2.72 9.48
C GLY A 108 8.57 2.51 8.16
N ARG A 109 8.31 1.45 7.41
CA ARG A 109 9.07 1.09 6.21
C ARG A 109 8.18 1.01 4.97
N LEU A 110 8.79 1.25 3.80
CA LEU A 110 8.18 1.07 2.48
C LEU A 110 8.83 -0.13 1.78
N LEU A 111 8.01 -0.98 1.14
CA LEU A 111 8.46 -2.05 0.27
C LEU A 111 7.86 -1.88 -1.13
N ALA A 112 8.70 -1.66 -2.11
CA ALA A 112 8.34 -1.73 -3.52
C ALA A 112 8.58 -3.15 -4.04
N VAL A 113 7.62 -3.67 -4.82
CA VAL A 113 7.69 -5.04 -5.34
C VAL A 113 7.78 -5.04 -6.86
N GLY A 114 8.71 -5.83 -7.38
CA GLY A 114 8.98 -5.94 -8.80
C GLY A 114 8.01 -6.87 -9.53
N ASN A 115 8.16 -6.92 -10.86
CA ASN A 115 7.34 -7.69 -11.78
C ASN A 115 8.06 -8.94 -12.28
N GLY A 116 7.32 -9.80 -13.02
CA GLY A 116 7.84 -10.97 -13.73
C GLY A 116 7.62 -10.89 -15.24
N ALA A 117 8.51 -11.47 -16.04
CA ALA A 117 8.42 -11.55 -17.50
C ALA A 117 8.15 -10.18 -18.16
N TRP A 118 7.21 -10.11 -19.12
CA TRP A 118 6.68 -8.86 -19.68
C TRP A 118 5.44 -8.38 -18.93
N ALA A 119 5.18 -8.91 -17.73
CA ALA A 119 3.92 -8.74 -17.04
C ALA A 119 3.60 -7.28 -16.72
N GLY A 120 2.68 -6.72 -17.48
CA GLY A 120 1.98 -5.48 -17.19
C GLY A 120 0.86 -5.73 -16.19
N VAL A 121 1.19 -6.27 -15.02
CA VAL A 121 0.25 -6.62 -13.96
C VAL A 121 0.78 -6.18 -12.58
N LEU A 122 -0.15 -5.85 -11.71
CA LEU A 122 0.17 -5.51 -10.31
C LEU A 122 0.42 -6.80 -9.51
N SER A 123 1.44 -6.79 -8.68
CA SER A 123 1.88 -7.94 -7.87
C SER A 123 1.08 -8.06 -6.57
N TYR A 124 -0.22 -8.34 -6.65
CA TYR A 124 -1.13 -8.35 -5.49
C TYR A 124 -0.70 -9.30 -4.36
N GLY A 125 -0.14 -10.46 -4.68
CA GLY A 125 0.38 -11.39 -3.68
C GLY A 125 1.52 -10.78 -2.86
N ALA A 126 2.48 -10.15 -3.54
CA ALA A 126 3.61 -9.50 -2.87
C ALA A 126 3.19 -8.24 -2.09
N LEU A 127 2.21 -7.47 -2.59
CA LEU A 127 1.58 -6.39 -1.82
C LEU A 127 0.94 -6.91 -0.53
N ALA A 128 0.23 -8.03 -0.60
CA ALA A 128 -0.41 -8.65 0.54
C ALA A 128 0.60 -9.11 1.60
N ASP A 129 1.66 -9.78 1.18
CA ASP A 129 2.72 -10.26 2.07
C ASP A 129 3.42 -9.06 2.76
N ALA A 130 3.69 -7.99 2.03
CA ALA A 130 4.29 -6.78 2.56
C ALA A 130 3.40 -6.09 3.61
N VAL A 131 2.10 -5.90 3.32
CA VAL A 131 1.15 -5.29 4.25
C VAL A 131 0.93 -6.16 5.48
N ALA A 132 0.86 -7.49 5.33
CA ALA A 132 0.78 -8.42 6.45
C ALA A 132 2.00 -8.32 7.39
N ALA A 133 3.18 -8.01 6.84
CA ALA A 133 4.41 -7.76 7.59
C ALA A 133 4.53 -6.29 8.09
N GLY A 134 3.48 -5.47 7.91
CA GLY A 134 3.42 -4.09 8.40
C GLY A 134 4.12 -3.06 7.52
N TYR A 135 4.56 -3.40 6.32
CA TYR A 135 5.12 -2.42 5.37
C TYR A 135 4.01 -1.62 4.67
N ALA A 136 4.25 -0.34 4.43
CA ALA A 136 3.63 0.31 3.29
C ALA A 136 4.16 -0.36 2.02
N ALA A 137 3.29 -0.68 1.08
CA ALA A 137 3.67 -1.48 -0.09
C ALA A 137 3.26 -0.80 -1.40
N VAL A 138 4.05 -0.98 -2.46
CA VAL A 138 3.73 -0.44 -3.78
C VAL A 138 4.10 -1.41 -4.90
N SER A 139 3.24 -1.45 -5.93
CA SER A 139 3.45 -2.20 -7.17
C SER A 139 3.01 -1.37 -8.37
N THR A 140 3.58 -1.65 -9.54
CA THR A 140 3.22 -1.02 -10.81
C THR A 140 2.96 -2.06 -11.90
N ASN A 141 2.15 -1.70 -12.90
CA ASN A 141 1.98 -2.47 -14.13
C ASN A 141 3.03 -2.13 -15.21
N THR A 142 4.04 -1.32 -14.87
CA THR A 142 5.12 -0.88 -15.76
C THR A 142 4.66 -0.15 -17.04
N GLY A 143 3.47 0.46 -17.03
CA GLY A 143 2.95 1.29 -18.11
C GLY A 143 2.19 0.52 -19.22
N HIS A 144 1.83 -0.75 -18.98
CA HIS A 144 1.04 -1.54 -19.92
C HIS A 144 0.21 -2.60 -19.21
N VAL A 145 -0.62 -3.31 -19.97
CA VAL A 145 -1.43 -4.44 -19.52
C VAL A 145 -1.10 -5.67 -20.34
N GLY A 146 -0.97 -6.83 -19.69
CA GLY A 146 -0.72 -8.10 -20.33
C GLY A 146 0.72 -8.61 -20.17
N ASN A 147 1.06 -9.66 -20.91
CA ASN A 147 2.32 -10.37 -20.77
C ASN A 147 2.98 -10.66 -22.14
N ASN A 148 3.00 -9.65 -22.99
CA ASN A 148 3.69 -9.69 -24.29
C ASN A 148 4.41 -8.36 -24.53
N VAL A 149 5.17 -8.27 -25.61
CA VAL A 149 5.95 -7.09 -25.99
C VAL A 149 5.20 -6.11 -26.90
N ASP A 150 3.98 -6.44 -27.31
CA ASP A 150 3.23 -5.69 -28.32
C ASP A 150 2.88 -4.27 -27.85
N PHE A 151 2.83 -4.04 -26.52
CA PHE A 151 2.63 -2.72 -25.93
C PHE A 151 3.65 -1.68 -26.38
N SER A 152 4.86 -2.10 -26.81
CA SER A 152 5.95 -1.20 -27.20
C SER A 152 5.95 -0.84 -28.70
N VAL A 153 5.16 -1.55 -29.51
CA VAL A 153 5.12 -1.33 -30.98
C VAL A 153 4.46 0.00 -31.29
N GLY A 154 5.25 0.95 -31.82
CA GLY A 154 4.79 2.31 -32.05
C GLY A 154 4.73 3.21 -30.79
N HIS A 155 5.11 2.68 -29.64
CA HIS A 155 5.04 3.32 -28.33
C HIS A 155 6.40 3.34 -27.60
N PRO A 156 7.40 4.10 -28.08
CA PRO A 156 8.76 4.08 -27.52
C PRO A 156 8.80 4.51 -26.05
N GLU A 157 7.91 5.41 -25.63
CA GLU A 157 7.85 5.86 -24.23
C GLU A 157 7.36 4.77 -23.29
N LYS A 158 6.46 3.89 -23.74
CA LYS A 158 6.03 2.73 -22.93
C LYS A 158 7.16 1.73 -22.75
N LEU A 159 8.06 1.60 -23.73
CA LEU A 159 9.27 0.79 -23.56
C LEU A 159 10.22 1.40 -22.52
N VAL A 160 10.33 2.72 -22.47
CA VAL A 160 11.08 3.46 -21.44
C VAL A 160 10.45 3.23 -20.07
N ASP A 161 9.10 3.30 -19.97
CA ASP A 161 8.37 3.01 -18.73
C ASP A 161 8.69 1.61 -18.22
N PHE A 162 8.52 0.59 -19.08
CA PHE A 162 8.83 -0.81 -18.76
C PHE A 162 10.30 -0.99 -18.38
N ALA A 163 11.22 -0.33 -19.08
CA ALA A 163 12.65 -0.52 -18.88
C ALA A 163 13.13 -0.04 -17.49
N TYR A 164 12.66 1.10 -17.02
CA TYR A 164 13.13 1.69 -15.76
C TYR A 164 12.21 2.75 -15.15
N ARG A 165 11.54 3.62 -15.97
CA ARG A 165 10.87 4.82 -15.47
C ARG A 165 9.69 4.51 -14.55
N ALA A 166 8.92 3.45 -14.85
CA ALA A 166 7.74 3.12 -14.06
C ALA A 166 8.05 2.76 -12.61
N VAL A 167 9.18 2.10 -12.35
CA VAL A 167 9.59 1.76 -10.98
C VAL A 167 9.98 3.02 -10.20
N HIS A 168 10.71 3.93 -10.84
CA HIS A 168 11.06 5.22 -10.26
C HIS A 168 9.81 6.05 -9.93
N GLU A 169 8.90 6.23 -10.89
CA GLU A 169 7.66 7.01 -10.71
C GLU A 169 6.78 6.44 -9.58
N MET A 170 6.60 5.12 -9.53
CA MET A 170 5.86 4.50 -8.43
C MET A 170 6.54 4.71 -7.08
N THR A 171 7.86 4.72 -7.03
CA THR A 171 8.63 4.91 -5.81
C THR A 171 8.47 6.33 -5.27
N LEU A 172 8.56 7.32 -6.15
CA LEU A 172 8.34 8.72 -5.78
C LEU A 172 6.91 8.94 -5.27
N ALA A 173 5.92 8.40 -6.00
CA ALA A 173 4.52 8.51 -5.61
C ALA A 173 4.25 7.81 -4.26
N ALA A 174 4.82 6.62 -4.04
CA ALA A 174 4.65 5.88 -2.80
C ALA A 174 5.27 6.59 -1.59
N LYS A 175 6.48 7.14 -1.74
CA LYS A 175 7.14 7.94 -0.68
C LYS A 175 6.30 9.15 -0.31
N ALA A 176 5.77 9.87 -1.30
CA ALA A 176 4.92 11.03 -1.07
C ALA A 176 3.56 10.64 -0.44
N ALA A 177 2.96 9.55 -0.86
CA ALA A 177 1.72 9.03 -0.27
C ALA A 177 1.91 8.60 1.19
N VAL A 178 3.03 7.93 1.51
CA VAL A 178 3.42 7.58 2.88
C VAL A 178 3.54 8.82 3.75
N GLU A 179 4.27 9.85 3.29
CA GLU A 179 4.43 11.10 4.03
C GLU A 179 3.09 11.82 4.23
N ALA A 180 2.24 11.84 3.21
CA ALA A 180 0.93 12.48 3.28
C ALA A 180 -0.06 11.75 4.21
N ASN A 181 -0.03 10.40 4.24
CA ASN A 181 -0.92 9.60 5.07
C ASN A 181 -0.51 9.57 6.54
N TYR A 182 0.79 9.38 6.81
CA TYR A 182 1.30 9.21 8.17
C TYR A 182 1.90 10.47 8.78
N THR A 183 1.92 11.60 8.04
CA THR A 183 2.56 12.86 8.44
C THR A 183 4.04 12.72 8.79
N ARG A 184 4.67 11.64 8.30
CA ARG A 184 6.10 11.36 8.40
C ARG A 184 6.57 10.48 7.24
N ARG A 185 7.84 10.59 6.91
CA ARG A 185 8.49 9.75 5.89
C ARG A 185 8.68 8.32 6.39
N ALA A 186 8.83 7.39 5.46
CA ALA A 186 9.33 6.06 5.80
C ALA A 186 10.79 6.18 6.31
N ASP A 187 11.10 5.44 7.37
CA ASP A 187 12.45 5.39 7.94
C ASP A 187 13.42 4.72 6.97
N LYS A 188 12.90 3.74 6.20
CA LYS A 188 13.63 2.99 5.16
C LYS A 188 12.68 2.60 4.03
N ALA A 189 13.21 2.60 2.82
CA ALA A 189 12.56 2.12 1.61
C ALA A 189 13.36 0.94 1.01
N TYR A 190 12.66 -0.13 0.69
CA TYR A 190 13.26 -1.34 0.12
C TYR A 190 12.61 -1.69 -1.22
N PHE A 191 13.38 -2.36 -2.08
CA PHE A 191 12.87 -3.00 -3.29
C PHE A 191 13.11 -4.51 -3.23
N SER A 192 12.11 -5.30 -3.60
CA SER A 192 12.24 -6.75 -3.73
C SER A 192 11.74 -7.21 -5.10
N GLY A 193 12.57 -7.96 -5.83
CA GLY A 193 12.21 -8.43 -7.16
C GLY A 193 13.02 -9.64 -7.63
N CYS A 194 12.33 -10.55 -8.35
CA CYS A 194 12.92 -11.73 -8.97
C CYS A 194 12.73 -11.66 -10.50
N SER A 195 13.60 -12.29 -11.28
CA SER A 195 13.52 -12.32 -12.75
C SER A 195 13.56 -10.89 -13.34
N THR A 196 12.50 -10.44 -14.03
CA THR A 196 12.36 -9.04 -14.48
C THR A 196 12.45 -8.07 -13.32
N GLY A 197 11.94 -8.42 -12.14
CA GLY A 197 12.11 -7.64 -10.91
C GLY A 197 13.59 -7.48 -10.52
N GLY A 198 14.41 -8.49 -10.71
CA GLY A 198 15.87 -8.39 -10.54
C GLY A 198 16.52 -7.43 -11.55
N ARG A 199 16.08 -7.42 -12.80
CA ARG A 199 16.48 -6.42 -13.80
C ARG A 199 16.08 -5.01 -13.36
N GLN A 200 14.85 -4.84 -12.85
CA GLN A 200 14.38 -3.57 -12.31
C GLN A 200 15.25 -3.12 -11.13
N ALA A 201 15.58 -4.04 -10.21
CA ALA A 201 16.48 -3.80 -9.08
C ALA A 201 17.83 -3.21 -9.51
N LEU A 202 18.46 -3.80 -10.54
CA LEU A 202 19.72 -3.32 -11.08
C LEU A 202 19.59 -1.94 -11.76
N ALA A 203 18.47 -1.72 -12.49
CA ALA A 203 18.19 -0.44 -13.12
C ALA A 203 18.02 0.67 -12.07
N GLU A 204 17.31 0.39 -10.97
CA GLU A 204 17.11 1.32 -9.85
C GLU A 204 18.44 1.64 -9.16
N ALA A 205 19.23 0.62 -8.81
CA ALA A 205 20.53 0.82 -8.16
C ALA A 205 21.47 1.67 -9.00
N GLN A 206 21.42 1.53 -10.33
CA GLN A 206 22.31 2.26 -11.25
C GLN A 206 21.80 3.67 -11.55
N ARG A 207 20.50 3.86 -11.79
CA ARG A 207 19.94 5.13 -12.27
C ARG A 207 19.44 6.01 -11.14
N TYR A 208 18.90 5.42 -10.09
CA TYR A 208 18.21 6.09 -8.99
C TYR A 208 18.68 5.59 -7.62
N PRO A 209 20.00 5.72 -7.31
CA PRO A 209 20.62 5.13 -6.11
C PRO A 209 20.03 5.65 -4.79
N ASN A 210 19.26 6.74 -4.84
CA ASN A 210 18.61 7.32 -3.66
C ASN A 210 17.15 6.85 -3.45
N ASP A 211 16.63 5.98 -4.33
CA ASP A 211 15.26 5.51 -4.24
C ASP A 211 15.08 4.46 -3.15
N PHE A 212 16.08 3.63 -2.94
CA PHE A 212 15.99 2.55 -1.96
C PHE A 212 17.23 2.48 -1.06
N ASP A 213 16.99 2.16 0.22
CA ASP A 213 18.03 1.89 1.21
C ASP A 213 18.56 0.45 1.11
N GLY A 214 17.82 -0.44 0.46
CA GLY A 214 18.21 -1.82 0.22
C GLY A 214 17.40 -2.44 -0.91
N ILE A 215 18.05 -3.31 -1.68
CA ILE A 215 17.51 -3.98 -2.86
C ILE A 215 17.82 -5.48 -2.76
N ILE A 216 16.80 -6.33 -3.00
CA ILE A 216 16.88 -7.79 -2.95
C ILE A 216 16.36 -8.37 -4.25
#